data_71ffe78e2da8a61a16b400e4cc2d1340
#
_entry.id   71ffe78e2da8a61a16b400e4cc2d1340
#
_cell.length_a   1.000
_cell.length_b   1.000
_cell.length_c   1.000
_cell.angle_alpha   90.00
_cell.angle_beta   90.00
_cell.angle_gamma   90.00
#
_symmetry.space_group_name_H-M   'P 1'
#
loop_
_entity.id
_entity.type
_entity.pdbx_description
1 polymer ?
#
loop_
_entity_poly.entity_id
_entity_poly.type
_entity_poly.pdbx_seq_one_letter_code
_entity_poly.pdbx_strand_id
1 'polypeptide(L)'
;LIQRDFDAAFEKVDVLLSPSAPTTAFKFGEKMDDPMAMYLNDVTTIPANLAGIPGMSLPMGLAPEDGLPVGLQVMAPAKQDARLYT
;
A
#
# COMPACT_ATOMS: atom_id res chain seq x y z
N LEU A 1 3.71 -12.42 -14.03
CA LEU A 1 3.67 -13.31 -12.87
C LEU A 1 2.96 -12.69 -11.68
N ILE A 2 3.39 -11.48 -11.27
CA ILE A 2 2.75 -10.80 -10.14
C ILE A 2 1.29 -10.44 -10.47
N GLN A 3 1.03 -10.05 -11.72
CA GLN A 3 -0.33 -9.75 -12.16
C GLN A 3 -1.23 -10.99 -12.07
N ARG A 4 -0.69 -12.15 -12.41
CA ARG A 4 -1.43 -13.41 -12.33
C ARG A 4 -1.80 -13.75 -10.89
N ASP A 5 -0.89 -13.50 -9.96
CA ASP A 5 -1.15 -13.76 -8.53
C ASP A 5 -2.28 -12.88 -8.02
N PHE A 6 -2.31 -11.60 -8.43
CA PHE A 6 -3.40 -10.70 -8.07
C PHE A 6 -4.71 -11.11 -8.72
N ASP A 7 -4.69 -11.53 -9.98
CA ASP A 7 -5.90 -12.01 -10.65
C ASP A 7 -6.51 -13.19 -9.91
N ALA A 8 -5.67 -14.12 -9.47
CA ALA A 8 -6.14 -15.30 -8.70
C ALA A 8 -6.76 -14.87 -7.37
N ALA A 9 -6.15 -13.91 -6.68
CA ALA A 9 -6.70 -13.41 -5.41
C ALA A 9 -8.05 -12.73 -5.62
N PHE A 10 -8.20 -11.95 -6.69
CA PHE A 10 -9.44 -11.24 -6.97
C PHE A 10 -10.58 -12.13 -7.41
N GLU A 11 -10.31 -13.38 -7.74
CA GLU A 11 -11.39 -14.36 -7.98
C GLU A 11 -12.14 -14.69 -6.70
N LYS A 12 -11.50 -14.50 -5.54
CA LYS A 12 -12.04 -14.88 -4.23
C LYS A 12 -12.53 -13.67 -3.43
N VAL A 13 -12.03 -12.48 -3.71
CA VAL A 13 -12.36 -11.26 -2.96
C VAL A 13 -12.58 -10.11 -3.92
N ASP A 14 -13.31 -9.08 -3.45
CA ASP A 14 -13.61 -7.90 -4.27
C ASP A 14 -12.46 -6.89 -4.25
N VAL A 15 -11.80 -6.74 -3.10
CA VAL A 15 -10.67 -5.84 -2.92
C VAL A 15 -9.66 -6.49 -1.99
N LEU A 16 -8.41 -6.00 -2.04
CA LEU A 16 -7.35 -6.43 -1.13
C LEU A 16 -6.95 -5.27 -0.23
N LEU A 17 -6.63 -5.57 1.01
CA LEU A 17 -6.22 -4.57 1.99
C LEU A 17 -4.78 -4.82 2.44
N SER A 18 -4.03 -3.73 2.63
CA SER A 18 -2.69 -3.82 3.21
C SER A 18 -2.34 -2.48 3.86
N PRO A 19 -1.33 -2.41 4.73
CA PRO A 19 -0.80 -1.12 5.15
C PRO A 19 -0.27 -0.36 3.93
N SER A 20 -0.43 0.97 3.91
CA SER A 20 0.10 1.78 2.80
C SER A 20 1.62 1.85 2.82
N ALA A 21 2.21 1.78 4.01
CA ALA A 21 3.66 1.77 4.18
C ALA A 21 4.01 0.89 5.39
N PRO A 22 5.24 0.37 5.46
CA PRO A 22 5.65 -0.50 6.57
C PRO A 22 5.67 0.19 7.93
N THR A 23 5.90 1.50 7.94
CA THR A 23 6.01 2.27 9.17
C THR A 23 5.29 3.60 9.03
N THR A 24 5.13 4.32 10.16
CA THR A 24 4.70 5.71 10.13
C THR A 24 5.79 6.58 9.54
N ALA A 25 5.48 7.88 9.35
CA ALA A 25 6.44 8.82 8.77
C ALA A 25 7.71 8.90 9.62
N PHE A 26 8.84 9.04 8.97
CA PHE A 26 10.14 9.22 9.63
C PHE A 26 10.46 10.72 9.73
N LYS A 27 11.39 11.06 10.62
CA LYS A 27 11.83 12.46 10.78
C LYS A 27 12.60 12.92 9.55
N PHE A 28 12.58 14.24 9.30
CA PHE A 28 13.34 14.81 8.20
C PHE A 28 14.81 14.39 8.29
N GLY A 29 15.33 13.84 7.19
CA GLY A 29 16.72 13.44 7.11
C GLY A 29 17.07 12.13 7.81
N GLU A 30 16.13 11.53 8.54
CA GLU A 30 16.41 10.36 9.35
C GLU A 30 16.90 9.16 8.54
N LYS A 31 16.37 8.97 7.32
CA LYS A 31 16.70 7.82 6.47
C LYS A 31 17.51 8.20 5.23
N MET A 32 17.99 9.43 5.15
CA MET A 32 18.67 9.89 3.94
C MET A 32 20.01 9.21 3.69
N ASP A 33 20.67 8.74 4.75
CA ASP A 33 21.98 8.07 4.64
C ASP A 33 21.88 6.57 4.39
N ASP A 34 20.66 6.03 4.33
CA ASP A 34 20.44 4.60 4.11
C ASP A 34 19.46 4.38 2.96
N PRO A 35 19.97 4.19 1.73
CA PRO A 35 19.10 3.95 0.57
C PRO A 35 18.19 2.75 0.73
N MET A 36 18.62 1.70 1.41
CA MET A 36 17.81 0.52 1.62
C MET A 36 16.62 0.81 2.52
N ALA A 37 16.80 1.62 3.56
CA ALA A 37 15.70 2.01 4.44
C ALA A 37 14.65 2.82 3.69
N MET A 38 15.08 3.72 2.82
CA MET A 38 14.15 4.48 1.98
C MET A 38 13.40 3.58 1.02
N TYR A 39 14.10 2.65 0.40
CA TYR A 39 13.50 1.69 -0.52
C TYR A 39 12.42 0.85 0.18
N LEU A 40 12.67 0.41 1.40
CA LEU A 40 11.74 -0.44 2.14
C LEU A 40 10.42 0.26 2.46
N ASN A 41 10.40 1.59 2.46
CA ASN A 41 9.15 2.33 2.64
C ASN A 41 8.14 2.09 1.51
N ASP A 42 8.61 1.66 0.35
CA ASP A 42 7.75 1.44 -0.83
C ASP A 42 7.34 -0.02 -0.99
N VAL A 43 7.76 -0.90 -0.10
CA VAL A 43 7.58 -2.34 -0.28
C VAL A 43 6.11 -2.76 -0.37
N THR A 44 5.21 -2.00 0.24
CA THR A 44 3.77 -2.30 0.21
C THR A 44 3.06 -1.70 -1.00
N THR A 45 3.64 -0.72 -1.67
CA THR A 45 3.02 -0.05 -2.82
C THR A 45 3.56 -0.54 -4.17
N ILE A 46 4.77 -1.07 -4.20
CA ILE A 46 5.39 -1.57 -5.43
C ILE A 46 4.56 -2.66 -6.11
N PRO A 47 3.99 -3.66 -5.40
CA PRO A 47 3.23 -4.71 -6.06
C PRO A 47 2.05 -4.20 -6.88
N ALA A 48 1.32 -3.18 -6.40
CA ALA A 48 0.19 -2.62 -7.15
C ALA A 48 0.68 -1.97 -8.45
N ASN A 49 1.82 -1.27 -8.40
CA ASN A 49 2.41 -0.66 -9.59
C ASN A 49 2.85 -1.71 -10.61
N LEU A 50 3.51 -2.77 -10.15
CA LEU A 50 3.99 -3.84 -11.04
C LEU A 50 2.86 -4.65 -11.63
N ALA A 51 1.79 -4.86 -10.88
CA ALA A 51 0.61 -5.59 -11.36
C ALA A 51 -0.27 -4.75 -12.26
N GLY A 52 -0.13 -3.42 -12.25
CA GLY A 52 -0.95 -2.53 -13.05
C GLY A 52 -2.38 -2.43 -12.55
N ILE A 53 -2.59 -2.50 -11.24
CA ILE A 53 -3.92 -2.43 -10.64
C ILE A 53 -4.11 -1.12 -9.88
N PRO A 54 -5.36 -0.65 -9.73
CA PRO A 54 -5.63 0.57 -8.96
C PRO A 54 -5.44 0.35 -7.47
N GLY A 55 -4.95 1.38 -6.80
CA GLY A 55 -4.77 1.38 -5.35
C GLY A 55 -5.19 2.73 -4.77
N MET A 56 -5.68 2.71 -3.53
CA MET A 56 -6.09 3.90 -2.80
C MET A 56 -5.59 3.79 -1.38
N SER A 57 -5.11 4.90 -0.82
CA SER A 57 -4.73 4.96 0.59
C SER A 57 -5.76 5.76 1.36
N LEU A 58 -6.21 5.20 2.49
CA LEU A 58 -7.21 5.83 3.35
C LEU A 58 -6.64 6.03 4.75
N PRO A 59 -7.06 7.09 5.46
CA PRO A 59 -6.67 7.23 6.86
C PRO A 59 -7.26 6.09 7.68
N MET A 60 -6.44 5.49 8.54
CA MET A 60 -6.85 4.36 9.38
C MET A 60 -6.81 4.71 10.87
N GLY A 61 -6.23 5.84 11.24
CA GLY A 61 -6.06 6.26 12.62
C GLY A 61 -4.63 6.67 12.90
N LEU A 62 -4.30 6.77 14.18
CA LEU A 62 -2.97 7.16 14.62
C LEU A 62 -2.28 5.98 15.28
N ALA A 63 -0.98 5.84 15.06
CA ALA A 63 -0.18 4.78 15.68
C ALA A 63 -0.04 5.06 17.17
N PRO A 64 -0.22 4.04 18.04
CA PRO A 64 -0.08 4.25 19.50
C PRO A 64 1.32 4.66 19.92
N GLU A 65 2.34 4.22 19.18
CA GLU A 65 3.74 4.43 19.56
C GLU A 65 4.19 5.89 19.42
N ASP A 66 3.74 6.58 18.36
CA ASP A 66 4.24 7.92 18.06
C ASP A 66 3.15 8.93 17.73
N GLY A 67 1.89 8.50 17.71
CA GLY A 67 0.76 9.39 17.42
C GLY A 67 0.69 9.86 15.98
N LEU A 68 1.46 9.28 15.07
CA LEU A 68 1.47 9.67 13.66
C LEU A 68 0.40 8.93 12.87
N PRO A 69 -0.10 9.53 11.77
CA PRO A 69 -1.14 8.91 10.96
C PRO A 69 -0.70 7.60 10.32
N VAL A 70 -1.65 6.68 10.20
CA VAL A 70 -1.46 5.39 9.55
C VAL A 70 -2.43 5.29 8.36
N GLY A 71 -1.94 4.78 7.23
CA GLY A 71 -2.75 4.59 6.03
C GLY A 71 -3.11 3.14 5.78
N LEU A 72 -4.32 2.93 5.28
CA LEU A 72 -4.78 1.63 4.80
C LEU A 72 -4.81 1.67 3.28
N GLN A 73 -4.12 0.73 2.64
CA GLN A 73 -4.13 0.61 1.18
C GLN A 73 -5.22 -0.36 0.75
N VAL A 74 -6.06 0.07 -0.19
CA VAL A 74 -7.11 -0.75 -0.77
C VAL A 74 -6.80 -0.93 -2.25
N MET A 75 -6.80 -2.16 -2.73
CA MET A 75 -6.48 -2.49 -4.12
C MET A 75 -7.66 -3.20 -4.77
N ALA A 76 -7.90 -2.92 -6.06
CA ALA A 76 -8.96 -3.53 -6.83
C ALA A 76 -8.41 -4.11 -8.13
N PRO A 77 -9.19 -4.98 -8.83
CA PRO A 77 -8.75 -5.51 -10.12
C PRO A 77 -8.51 -4.41 -11.14
N ALA A 78 -7.68 -4.70 -12.15
CA ALA A 78 -7.35 -3.73 -13.20
C ALA A 78 -8.61 -3.12 -13.81
N LYS A 79 -8.60 -1.79 -13.97
CA LYS A 79 -9.69 -1.00 -14.55
C LYS A 79 -10.97 -0.99 -13.71
N GLN A 80 -10.92 -1.49 -12.49
CA GLN A 80 -12.04 -1.47 -11.55
C GLN A 80 -11.87 -0.38 -10.50
N ASP A 81 -11.36 0.78 -10.91
CA ASP A 81 -11.08 1.89 -10.00
C ASP A 81 -12.30 2.32 -9.21
N ALA A 82 -13.49 2.32 -9.84
CA ALA A 82 -14.73 2.70 -9.18
C ALA A 82 -15.06 1.81 -7.98
N ARG A 83 -14.60 0.57 -7.98
CA ARG A 83 -14.82 -0.38 -6.88
C ARG A 83 -14.21 0.11 -5.58
N LEU A 84 -13.13 0.89 -5.68
CA LEU A 84 -12.45 1.43 -4.49
C LEU A 84 -13.31 2.43 -3.73
N TYR A 85 -14.29 3.03 -4.38
CA TYR A 85 -15.16 4.05 -3.78
C TYR A 85 -16.50 3.49 -3.30
N THR A 86 -16.72 2.23 -3.47
CA THR A 86 -17.91 1.57 -2.95
C THR A 86 -17.60 0.79 -1.68
#